data_a5dbd043a08951e25bca671b76036787
#
_entry.id   a5dbd043a08951e25bca671b76036787
#
_cell.length_a   1.000
_cell.length_b   1.000
_cell.length_c   1.000
_cell.angle_alpha   90.00
_cell.angle_beta   90.00
_cell.angle_gamma   90.00
#
_symmetry.space_group_name_H-M   'P 1'
#
loop_
_entity.id
_entity.type
_entity.pdbx_description
1 polymer ?
#
loop_
_entity_poly.entity_id
_entity_poly.type
_entity_poly.pdbx_seq_one_letter_code
_entity_poly.pdbx_strand_id
1 'polypeptide(L)'
;MPLMPKRVKYRKAQRGSRKGTASRNLRIDFGEFGLQTLERAWITNTQLEAARVALTRNMKRKGKLWIRVFPDKPVSSRPPETRMGKGKGQPMFWVATVRPGNILFELDGVPESVARESLRLAADKLPVRTKFLSRHRVRAA
;
A
#
# COMPACT_ATOMS: atom_id res chain seq x y z
N MET A 1 6.41 -7.97 10.54
CA MET A 1 6.87 -6.69 11.10
C MET A 1 6.31 -5.54 10.29
N PRO A 2 5.77 -4.52 10.90
CA PRO A 2 5.31 -3.35 10.15
C PRO A 2 6.47 -2.70 9.38
N LEU A 3 6.25 -2.39 8.13
CA LEU A 3 7.22 -1.70 7.28
C LEU A 3 7.44 -0.28 7.79
N MET A 4 8.70 0.13 7.92
CA MET A 4 9.08 1.49 8.29
C MET A 4 10.53 1.76 7.86
N PRO A 5 10.93 3.02 7.62
CA PRO A 5 12.31 3.33 7.32
C PRO A 5 13.23 2.97 8.49
N LYS A 6 14.37 2.35 8.20
CA LYS A 6 15.39 2.04 9.23
C LYS A 6 16.11 3.29 9.72
N ARG A 7 16.29 4.27 8.85
CA ARG A 7 16.98 5.53 9.13
C ARG A 7 16.33 6.66 8.35
N VAL A 8 16.08 7.78 9.01
CA VAL A 8 15.53 8.99 8.40
C VAL A 8 16.39 10.20 8.77
N LYS A 9 16.52 11.15 7.84
CA LYS A 9 17.22 12.39 8.08
C LYS A 9 16.41 13.30 9.02
N TYR A 10 15.08 13.33 8.83
CA TYR A 10 14.15 14.12 9.64
C TYR A 10 13.04 13.24 10.19
N ARG A 11 12.74 13.35 11.49
CA ARG A 11 11.71 12.54 12.15
C ARG A 11 10.29 12.95 11.81
N LYS A 12 10.09 14.22 11.47
CA LYS A 12 8.77 14.81 11.23
C LYS A 12 8.71 15.35 9.80
N ALA A 13 7.55 15.26 9.18
CA ALA A 13 7.31 15.76 7.83
C ALA A 13 6.09 16.66 7.79
N GLN A 14 6.04 17.55 6.82
CA GLN A 14 4.85 18.35 6.53
C GLN A 14 3.72 17.44 6.04
N ARG A 15 2.48 17.82 6.32
CA ARG A 15 1.30 17.04 5.94
C ARG A 15 1.22 16.82 4.42
N GLY A 16 1.48 17.86 3.65
CA GLY A 16 1.44 17.80 2.19
C GLY A 16 0.02 17.63 1.62
N SER A 17 -0.05 17.40 0.32
CA SER A 17 -1.30 17.21 -0.43
C SER A 17 -1.36 15.83 -1.05
N ARG A 18 -2.56 15.24 -1.09
CA ARG A 18 -2.86 13.97 -1.76
C ARG A 18 -3.56 14.15 -3.11
N LYS A 19 -3.71 15.38 -3.58
CA LYS A 19 -4.42 15.69 -4.83
C LYS A 19 -3.70 15.11 -6.05
N GLY A 20 -4.47 14.92 -7.12
CA GLY A 20 -3.97 14.44 -8.41
C GLY A 20 -4.01 12.93 -8.57
N THR A 21 -3.57 12.47 -9.74
CA THR A 21 -3.42 11.07 -10.13
C THR A 21 -1.95 10.65 -10.07
N ALA A 22 -1.71 9.35 -10.03
CA ALA A 22 -0.35 8.84 -10.05
C ALA A 22 0.30 9.05 -11.42
N SER A 23 1.58 9.45 -11.42
CA SER A 23 2.44 9.56 -12.61
C SER A 23 3.49 8.44 -12.68
N ARG A 24 3.68 7.72 -11.58
CA ARG A 24 4.66 6.63 -11.45
C ARG A 24 3.99 5.42 -10.84
N ASN A 25 4.61 4.25 -11.00
CA ASN A 25 4.12 2.99 -10.44
C ASN A 25 2.69 2.66 -10.93
N LEU A 26 2.48 2.77 -12.26
CA LEU A 26 1.19 2.57 -12.93
C LEU A 26 1.06 1.20 -13.56
N ARG A 27 2.17 0.49 -13.74
CA ARG A 27 2.25 -0.77 -14.49
C ARG A 27 2.75 -1.89 -13.59
N ILE A 28 2.38 -3.11 -13.96
CA ILE A 28 2.94 -4.33 -13.36
C ILE A 28 4.31 -4.55 -14.03
N ASP A 29 5.37 -4.51 -13.23
CA ASP A 29 6.75 -4.65 -13.72
C ASP A 29 7.38 -5.98 -13.33
N PHE A 30 7.09 -6.50 -12.14
CA PHE A 30 7.74 -7.66 -11.55
C PHE A 30 6.93 -8.95 -11.69
N GLY A 31 5.61 -8.87 -11.52
CA GLY A 31 4.72 -10.03 -11.53
C GLY A 31 3.80 -10.09 -12.74
N GLU A 32 2.91 -11.05 -12.73
CA GLU A 32 1.86 -11.23 -13.74
C GLU A 32 0.55 -10.55 -13.32
N PHE A 33 0.28 -10.48 -12.03
CA PHE A 33 -0.95 -9.93 -11.47
C PHE A 33 -0.65 -8.79 -10.52
N GLY A 34 -1.57 -7.84 -10.42
CA GLY A 34 -1.41 -6.70 -9.55
C GLY A 34 -2.72 -6.15 -8.98
N LEU A 35 -2.60 -5.42 -7.89
CA LEU A 35 -3.68 -4.69 -7.26
C LEU A 35 -3.42 -3.20 -7.39
N GLN A 36 -4.28 -2.51 -8.12
CA GLN A 36 -4.21 -1.08 -8.37
C GLN A 36 -5.20 -0.33 -7.52
N THR A 37 -4.79 0.78 -6.90
CA THR A 37 -5.71 1.66 -6.20
C THR A 37 -6.47 2.58 -7.17
N LEU A 38 -7.75 2.80 -6.87
CA LEU A 38 -8.63 3.71 -7.59
C LEU A 38 -8.81 5.05 -6.85
N GLU A 39 -8.38 5.11 -5.60
CA GLU A 39 -8.58 6.25 -4.72
C GLU A 39 -7.25 6.75 -4.14
N ARG A 40 -7.27 8.00 -3.69
CA ARG A 40 -6.15 8.60 -2.96
C ARG A 40 -6.31 8.33 -1.47
N ALA A 41 -5.23 7.91 -0.81
CA ALA A 41 -5.23 7.69 0.63
C ALA A 41 -3.83 7.71 1.23
N TRP A 42 -3.79 7.68 2.55
CA TRP A 42 -2.65 7.27 3.34
C TRP A 42 -2.90 5.86 3.85
N ILE A 43 -2.09 4.93 3.40
CA ILE A 43 -2.15 3.54 3.84
C ILE A 43 -1.11 3.35 4.93
N THR A 44 -1.55 2.93 6.10
CA THR A 44 -0.64 2.74 7.24
C THR A 44 0.22 1.47 7.05
N ASN A 45 1.37 1.46 7.69
CA ASN A 45 2.25 0.29 7.71
C ASN A 45 1.55 -0.97 8.26
N THR A 46 0.68 -0.81 9.23
CA THR A 46 -0.11 -1.92 9.79
C THR A 46 -1.13 -2.47 8.80
N GLN A 47 -1.79 -1.61 8.02
CA GLN A 47 -2.70 -2.03 6.95
C GLN A 47 -1.98 -2.78 5.83
N LEU A 48 -0.80 -2.30 5.42
CA LEU A 48 0.03 -3.00 4.43
C LEU A 48 0.46 -4.37 4.91
N GLU A 49 0.86 -4.48 6.17
CA GLU A 49 1.23 -5.78 6.76
C GLU A 49 0.04 -6.72 6.86
N ALA A 50 -1.13 -6.24 7.26
CA ALA A 50 -2.35 -7.03 7.31
C ALA A 50 -2.74 -7.58 5.92
N ALA A 51 -2.64 -6.75 4.90
CA ALA A 51 -2.88 -7.14 3.51
C ALA A 51 -1.87 -8.19 3.03
N ARG A 52 -0.58 -7.99 3.31
CA ARG A 52 0.49 -8.95 2.99
C ARG A 52 0.23 -10.32 3.63
N VAL A 53 -0.13 -10.34 4.89
CA VAL A 53 -0.42 -11.59 5.62
C VAL A 53 -1.63 -12.31 5.02
N ALA A 54 -2.70 -11.57 4.69
CA ALA A 54 -3.89 -12.14 4.05
C ALA A 54 -3.56 -12.77 2.70
N LEU A 55 -2.76 -12.07 1.87
CA LEU A 55 -2.25 -12.58 0.59
C LEU A 55 -1.49 -13.89 0.75
N THR A 56 -0.45 -13.88 1.57
CA THR A 56 0.45 -15.03 1.75
C THR A 56 -0.26 -16.25 2.32
N ARG A 57 -1.22 -16.05 3.21
CA ARG A 57 -2.03 -17.15 3.76
C ARG A 57 -2.88 -17.82 2.67
N ASN A 58 -3.57 -17.03 1.86
CA ASN A 58 -4.42 -17.58 0.80
C ASN A 58 -3.59 -18.29 -0.28
N MET A 59 -2.43 -17.78 -0.64
CA MET A 59 -1.50 -18.41 -1.57
C MET A 59 -0.79 -19.65 -1.00
N LYS A 60 -1.01 -19.99 0.26
CA LYS A 60 -0.29 -21.07 0.98
C LYS A 60 1.24 -20.94 0.85
N ARG A 61 1.73 -19.70 0.84
CA ARG A 61 3.15 -19.32 0.66
C ARG A 61 3.75 -19.74 -0.70
N LYS A 62 2.92 -20.08 -1.67
CA LYS A 62 3.36 -20.35 -3.05
C LYS A 62 3.48 -19.04 -3.83
N GLY A 63 4.38 -19.01 -4.81
CA GLY A 63 4.59 -17.83 -5.64
C GLY A 63 5.43 -16.74 -4.97
N LYS A 64 5.48 -15.59 -5.63
CA LYS A 64 6.22 -14.40 -5.19
C LYS A 64 5.26 -13.21 -5.02
N LEU A 65 5.57 -12.38 -4.02
CA LEU A 65 4.84 -11.16 -3.71
C LEU A 65 5.80 -9.98 -3.68
N TRP A 66 5.41 -8.90 -4.34
CA TRP A 66 6.10 -7.60 -4.25
C TRP A 66 5.14 -6.56 -3.70
N ILE A 67 5.61 -5.82 -2.70
CA ILE A 67 4.92 -4.64 -2.17
C ILE A 67 5.48 -3.44 -2.91
N ARG A 68 4.67 -2.79 -3.75
CA ARG A 68 5.11 -1.70 -4.63
C ARG A 68 5.08 -0.32 -3.97
N VAL A 69 4.55 -0.22 -2.78
CA VAL A 69 4.47 1.01 -2.00
C VAL A 69 5.18 0.83 -0.66
N PHE A 70 5.78 1.91 -0.16
CA PHE A 70 6.50 1.89 1.10
C PHE A 70 6.02 3.02 2.01
N PRO A 71 5.75 2.76 3.30
CA PRO A 71 5.31 3.77 4.25
C PRO A 71 6.50 4.59 4.77
N ASP A 72 6.87 5.61 4.03
CA ASP A 72 8.02 6.48 4.31
C ASP A 72 7.65 7.81 4.98
N LYS A 73 6.36 8.14 5.03
CA LYS A 73 5.87 9.38 5.60
C LYS A 73 5.44 9.21 7.05
N PRO A 74 6.06 9.93 8.01
CA PRO A 74 5.63 9.91 9.39
C PRO A 74 4.40 10.80 9.59
N VAL A 75 3.44 10.31 10.37
CA VAL A 75 2.27 11.08 10.82
C VAL A 75 2.41 11.34 12.29
N SER A 76 2.38 12.62 12.65
CA SER A 76 2.51 13.08 14.02
C SER A 76 1.14 13.31 14.65
N SER A 77 1.02 13.01 15.93
CA SER A 77 -0.16 13.31 16.72
C SER A 77 0.24 13.85 18.09
N ARG A 78 -0.63 14.64 18.67
CA ARG A 78 -0.50 15.12 20.04
C ARG A 78 -1.45 14.36 20.95
N PRO A 79 -1.07 14.13 22.22
CA PRO A 79 -2.02 13.65 23.21
C PRO A 79 -3.19 14.64 23.37
N PRO A 80 -4.43 14.17 23.59
CA PRO A 80 -5.59 15.05 23.70
C PRO A 80 -5.55 15.98 24.92
N GLU A 81 -4.80 15.62 25.96
CA GLU A 81 -4.64 16.42 27.19
C GLU A 81 -3.66 17.58 27.03
N THR A 82 -2.90 17.63 25.93
CA THR A 82 -1.86 18.64 25.73
C THR A 82 -2.47 19.98 25.30
N ARG A 83 -2.07 21.05 25.94
CA ARG A 83 -2.45 22.42 25.56
C ARG A 83 -1.88 22.79 24.19
N MET A 84 -2.48 23.79 23.54
CA MET A 84 -2.06 24.29 22.22
C MET A 84 -0.67 24.92 22.29
N GLY A 85 0.07 24.89 21.16
CA GLY A 85 1.41 25.47 21.05
C GLY A 85 2.53 24.46 21.40
N LYS A 86 3.73 24.96 21.60
CA LYS A 86 4.96 24.21 21.98
C LYS A 86 5.42 23.12 21.00
N GLY A 87 5.23 23.36 19.69
CA GLY A 87 5.79 22.55 18.64
C GLY A 87 4.89 21.42 18.12
N LYS A 88 5.38 20.68 17.15
CA LYS A 88 4.71 19.57 16.50
C LYS A 88 4.74 18.33 17.39
N GLY A 89 3.63 17.56 17.40
CA GLY A 89 3.53 16.29 18.11
C GLY A 89 4.55 15.25 17.64
N GLN A 90 4.68 14.17 18.41
CA GLN A 90 5.59 13.09 18.09
C GLN A 90 5.06 12.25 16.91
N PRO A 91 5.96 11.65 16.10
CA PRO A 91 5.55 10.66 15.10
C PRO A 91 4.87 9.47 15.76
N MET A 92 3.68 9.13 15.29
CA MET A 92 2.89 8.01 15.82
C MET A 92 2.98 6.76 14.95
N PHE A 93 2.87 6.94 13.63
CA PHE A 93 2.90 5.84 12.68
C PHE A 93 3.40 6.32 11.31
N TRP A 94 3.69 5.37 10.46
CA TRP A 94 4.17 5.59 9.09
C TRP A 94 3.09 5.29 8.08
N VAL A 95 3.01 6.09 7.03
CA VAL A 95 2.04 5.90 5.95
C VAL A 95 2.69 5.96 4.59
N ALA A 96 2.14 5.18 3.66
CA ALA A 96 2.40 5.30 2.24
C ALA A 96 1.34 6.21 1.61
N THR A 97 1.76 7.25 0.94
CA THR A 97 0.86 8.12 0.19
C THR A 97 0.58 7.51 -1.16
N VAL A 98 -0.68 7.14 -1.43
CA VAL A 98 -1.10 6.57 -2.69
C VAL A 98 -2.07 7.49 -3.42
N ARG A 99 -2.02 7.44 -4.75
CA ARG A 99 -2.90 8.17 -5.64
C ARG A 99 -3.58 7.20 -6.60
N PRO A 100 -4.74 7.57 -7.18
CA PRO A 100 -5.39 6.72 -8.18
C PRO A 100 -4.44 6.29 -9.29
N GLY A 101 -4.36 5.01 -9.54
CA GLY A 101 -3.46 4.41 -10.52
C GLY A 101 -2.24 3.71 -9.94
N ASN A 102 -1.85 3.95 -8.70
CA ASN A 102 -0.71 3.25 -8.09
C ASN A 102 -0.96 1.75 -7.97
N ILE A 103 0.05 0.95 -8.27
CA ILE A 103 0.07 -0.48 -7.96
C ILE A 103 0.51 -0.67 -6.51
N LEU A 104 -0.26 -1.42 -5.74
CA LEU A 104 0.01 -1.67 -4.32
C LEU A 104 0.78 -2.96 -4.12
N PHE A 105 0.33 -4.03 -4.77
CA PHE A 105 0.93 -5.36 -4.70
C PHE A 105 1.04 -5.97 -6.08
N GLU A 106 2.06 -6.79 -6.27
CA GLU A 106 2.20 -7.65 -7.45
C GLU A 106 2.39 -9.10 -7.02
N LEU A 107 1.84 -10.01 -7.80
CA LEU A 107 1.94 -11.46 -7.59
C LEU A 107 2.47 -12.15 -8.84
N ASP A 108 3.20 -13.23 -8.61
CA ASP A 108 3.68 -14.14 -9.65
C ASP A 108 3.75 -15.57 -9.14
N GLY A 109 3.73 -16.53 -10.08
CA GLY A 109 3.88 -17.95 -9.77
C GLY A 109 2.63 -18.62 -9.17
N VAL A 110 1.45 -18.05 -9.37
CA VAL A 110 0.16 -18.62 -8.94
C VAL A 110 -0.87 -18.54 -10.08
N PRO A 111 -1.85 -19.45 -10.15
CA PRO A 111 -2.94 -19.35 -11.12
C PRO A 111 -3.76 -18.08 -10.93
N GLU A 112 -4.34 -17.56 -12.01
CA GLU A 112 -5.14 -16.31 -11.96
C GLU A 112 -6.29 -16.38 -10.95
N SER A 113 -6.98 -17.52 -10.84
CA SER A 113 -8.07 -17.71 -9.88
C SER A 113 -7.61 -17.49 -8.43
N VAL A 114 -6.46 -18.07 -8.07
CA VAL A 114 -5.85 -17.91 -6.75
C VAL A 114 -5.34 -16.48 -6.55
N ALA A 115 -4.71 -15.90 -7.57
CA ALA A 115 -4.23 -14.51 -7.51
C ALA A 115 -5.39 -13.53 -7.30
N ARG A 116 -6.48 -13.69 -8.03
CA ARG A 116 -7.68 -12.85 -7.92
C ARG A 116 -8.30 -12.91 -6.53
N GLU A 117 -8.46 -14.09 -5.97
CA GLU A 117 -8.99 -14.27 -4.63
C GLU A 117 -8.04 -13.72 -3.55
N SER A 118 -6.75 -13.99 -3.67
CA SER A 118 -5.74 -13.47 -2.74
C SER A 118 -5.70 -11.95 -2.70
N LEU A 119 -5.73 -11.31 -3.88
CA LEU A 119 -5.75 -9.85 -4.00
C LEU A 119 -7.06 -9.24 -3.50
N ARG A 120 -8.19 -9.95 -3.66
CA ARG A 120 -9.48 -9.54 -3.09
C ARG A 120 -9.41 -9.51 -1.56
N LEU A 121 -8.89 -10.57 -0.94
CA LEU A 121 -8.73 -10.64 0.52
C LEU A 121 -7.77 -9.56 1.05
N ALA A 122 -6.73 -9.23 0.29
CA ALA A 122 -5.85 -8.12 0.64
C ALA A 122 -6.56 -6.77 0.54
N ALA A 123 -7.38 -6.58 -0.50
CA ALA A 123 -8.14 -5.35 -0.70
C ALA A 123 -9.07 -5.05 0.48
N ASP A 124 -9.67 -6.07 1.08
CA ASP A 124 -10.54 -5.95 2.26
C ASP A 124 -9.80 -5.39 3.50
N LYS A 125 -8.47 -5.45 3.52
CA LYS A 125 -7.64 -4.88 4.60
C LYS A 125 -7.17 -3.45 4.33
N LEU A 126 -7.47 -2.92 3.16
CA LEU A 126 -7.03 -1.60 2.73
C LEU A 126 -8.17 -0.57 2.78
N PRO A 127 -7.87 0.70 3.05
CA PRO A 127 -8.86 1.76 3.17
C PRO A 127 -9.30 2.36 1.82
N VAL A 128 -8.97 1.71 0.70
CA VAL A 128 -9.20 2.24 -0.65
C VAL A 128 -9.87 1.20 -1.53
N ARG A 129 -10.64 1.68 -2.50
CA ARG A 129 -11.12 0.83 -3.59
C ARG A 129 -9.96 0.45 -4.49
N THR A 130 -9.97 -0.79 -4.94
CA THR A 130 -8.90 -1.36 -5.74
C THR A 130 -9.44 -2.09 -6.96
N LYS A 131 -8.55 -2.31 -7.94
CA LYS A 131 -8.83 -3.05 -9.15
C LYS A 131 -7.77 -4.12 -9.35
N PHE A 132 -8.22 -5.33 -9.69
CA PHE A 132 -7.34 -6.41 -10.13
C PHE A 132 -6.83 -6.12 -11.54
N LEU A 133 -5.54 -6.30 -11.76
CA LEU A 133 -4.89 -6.20 -13.06
C LEU A 133 -4.16 -7.49 -13.38
N SER A 134 -4.21 -7.90 -14.65
CA SER A 134 -3.38 -8.95 -15.23
C SER A 134 -2.47 -8.33 -16.29
N ARG A 135 -1.20 -8.72 -16.30
CA ARG A 135 -0.22 -8.28 -17.30
C ARG A 135 -0.58 -8.82 -18.69
N HIS A 136 -1.05 -10.05 -18.72
CA HIS A 136 -1.55 -10.69 -19.94
C HIS A 136 -3.05 -10.43 -20.09
N ARG A 137 -3.41 -9.26 -20.59
CA ARG A 137 -4.74 -9.11 -21.17
C ARG A 137 -4.78 -9.98 -22.41
N VAL A 138 -5.43 -11.13 -22.32
CA VAL A 138 -5.90 -11.82 -23.51
C VAL A 138 -6.76 -10.79 -24.25
N ARG A 139 -6.27 -10.29 -25.38
CA ARG A 139 -7.14 -9.58 -26.31
C ARG A 139 -8.24 -10.59 -26.64
N ALA A 140 -9.44 -10.34 -26.16
CA ALA A 140 -10.60 -10.99 -26.70
C ALA A 140 -10.59 -10.69 -28.20
N ALA A 141 -10.49 -11.74 -28.99
CA ALA A 141 -10.61 -11.69 -30.44
C ALA A 141 -12.00 -11.20 -30.81
#